data_939c8cab68ad515328234fdec1b43995
#
_entry.id   939c8cab68ad515328234fdec1b43995
#
_cell.length_a   1.000
_cell.length_b   1.000
_cell.length_c   1.000
_cell.angle_alpha   90.00
_cell.angle_beta   90.00
_cell.angle_gamma   90.00
#
_symmetry.space_group_name_H-M   'P 1'
#
loop_
_entity.id
_entity.type
_entity.pdbx_description
1 polymer ?
#
loop_
_entity_poly.entity_id
_entity_poly.type
_entity_poly.pdbx_seq_one_letter_code
_entity_poly.pdbx_strand_id
1 'polypeptide(L)' 'MRILRILEEGERCGCELVPLLDLDPSVVSRHLAVLSRAGLVESRRDGVRVLWRVANPEIPALLRCLENLTCEKEAV' A
#
# COMPACT_ATOMS: atom_id res chain seq x y z
N MET A 1 0.93 -6.42 -5.39
CA MET A 1 0.22 -5.84 -4.24
C MET A 1 -0.57 -4.63 -4.66
N ARG A 2 -1.85 -4.70 -4.44
CA ARG A 2 -2.75 -3.64 -4.92
C ARG A 2 -2.55 -2.33 -4.17
N ILE A 3 -2.33 -2.40 -2.87
CA ILE A 3 -2.12 -1.20 -2.08
C ILE A 3 -0.92 -0.41 -2.59
N LEU A 4 0.17 -1.11 -2.85
CA LEU A 4 1.38 -0.44 -3.31
C LEU A 4 1.19 0.16 -4.71
N ARG A 5 0.42 -0.50 -5.55
CA ARG A 5 0.14 0.06 -6.88
C ARG A 5 -0.65 1.35 -6.79
N ILE A 6 -1.61 1.38 -5.89
CA ILE A 6 -2.40 2.59 -5.70
C ILE A 6 -1.52 3.72 -5.16
N LEU A 7 -0.66 3.39 -4.21
CA LEU A 7 0.21 4.39 -3.60
C LEU A 7 1.32 4.87 -4.53
N GLU A 8 1.65 4.11 -5.56
CA GLU A 8 2.58 4.58 -6.59
C GLU A 8 2.11 5.87 -7.22
N GLU A 9 0.82 6.04 -7.34
CA GLU A 9 0.27 7.21 -8.03
C GLU A 9 0.25 8.43 -7.14
N GLY A 10 0.50 8.27 -5.84
CA GLY A 10 0.52 9.38 -4.92
C GLY A 10 0.04 8.98 -3.56
N GLU A 11 0.19 9.88 -2.61
CA GLU A 11 -0.25 9.62 -1.25
C GLU A 11 -1.76 9.45 -1.20
N ARG A 12 -2.19 8.58 -0.27
CA ARG A 12 -3.61 8.35 -0.04
C ARG A 12 -3.85 8.25 1.46
N CYS A 13 -4.97 8.80 1.89
CA CYS A 13 -5.45 8.57 3.24
C CYS A 13 -5.91 7.11 3.36
N GLY A 14 -5.72 6.52 4.53
CA GLY A 14 -6.22 5.15 4.73
C GLY A 14 -7.69 5.02 4.42
N CYS A 15 -8.47 6.05 4.72
CA CYS A 15 -9.90 6.02 4.44
C CYS A 15 -10.21 6.02 2.95
N GLU A 16 -9.28 6.48 2.12
CA GLU A 16 -9.46 6.43 0.67
C GLU A 16 -9.15 5.06 0.10
N LEU A 17 -8.31 4.31 0.80
CA LEU A 17 -7.95 2.97 0.34
C LEU A 17 -9.08 1.97 0.51
N VAL A 18 -9.93 2.19 1.50
CA VAL A 18 -11.02 1.27 1.77
C VAL A 18 -11.93 1.08 0.54
N PRO A 19 -12.48 2.15 -0.05
CA PRO A 19 -13.33 1.95 -1.22
C PRO A 19 -12.56 1.52 -2.45
N LEU A 20 -11.30 1.95 -2.57
CA LEU A 20 -10.50 1.57 -3.73
C LEU A 20 -10.16 0.09 -3.74
N LEU A 21 -9.99 -0.50 -2.55
CA LEU A 21 -9.65 -1.91 -2.43
C LEU A 21 -10.86 -2.79 -2.18
N ASP A 22 -11.98 -2.18 -1.83
CA ASP A 22 -13.21 -2.91 -1.49
C ASP A 22 -12.96 -3.88 -0.35
N LEU A 23 -12.29 -3.41 0.69
CA LEU A 23 -11.97 -4.18 1.88
C LEU A 23 -12.47 -3.46 3.11
N ASP A 24 -12.61 -4.21 4.21
CA ASP A 24 -12.96 -3.60 5.49
C ASP A 24 -11.85 -2.68 5.97
N PRO A 25 -12.21 -1.60 6.67
CA PRO A 25 -11.19 -0.71 7.23
C PRO A 25 -10.17 -1.42 8.11
N SER A 26 -10.61 -2.40 8.89
CA SER A 26 -9.70 -3.13 9.77
C SER A 26 -8.69 -3.95 8.97
N VAL A 27 -9.12 -4.49 7.83
CA VAL A 27 -8.24 -5.25 6.97
C VAL A 27 -7.21 -4.33 6.32
N VAL A 28 -7.66 -3.18 5.82
CA VAL A 28 -6.75 -2.20 5.23
C VAL A 28 -5.72 -1.74 6.24
N SER A 29 -6.14 -1.45 7.46
CA SER A 29 -5.24 -1.05 8.53
C SER A 29 -4.19 -2.11 8.81
N ARG A 30 -4.61 -3.36 8.83
CA ARG A 30 -3.70 -4.47 9.09
C ARG A 30 -2.66 -4.58 7.98
N HIS A 31 -3.09 -4.49 6.74
CA HIS A 31 -2.17 -4.57 5.61
C HIS A 31 -1.16 -3.42 5.64
N LEU A 32 -1.64 -2.22 5.94
CA LEU A 32 -0.75 -1.06 6.02
C LEU A 32 0.26 -1.22 7.15
N ALA A 33 -0.17 -1.78 8.27
CA ALA A 33 0.74 -2.00 9.39
C ALA A 33 1.85 -2.98 9.02
N VAL A 34 1.50 -4.05 8.32
CA VAL A 34 2.47 -5.04 7.87
C VAL A 34 3.45 -4.42 6.88
N LEU A 35 2.94 -3.66 5.92
CA LEU A 35 3.78 -3.02 4.91
C LEU A 35 4.69 -1.98 5.54
N SER A 36 4.19 -1.26 6.53
CA SER A 36 4.98 -0.25 7.23
C SER A 36 6.11 -0.91 8.02
N ARG A 37 5.82 -2.02 8.66
CA ARG A 37 6.82 -2.76 9.41
C ARG A 37 7.93 -3.28 8.50
N ALA A 38 7.56 -3.66 7.29
CA ALA A 38 8.52 -4.15 6.32
C ALA A 38 9.30 -3.03 5.65
N GLY A 39 8.94 -1.77 5.94
CA GLY A 39 9.65 -0.64 5.35
C GLY A 39 9.21 -0.31 3.94
N LEU A 40 8.06 -0.83 3.52
CA LEU A 40 7.58 -0.61 2.16
C LEU A 40 6.74 0.64 2.01
N VAL A 41 6.08 1.06 3.08
CA VAL A 41 5.27 2.28 3.05
C VAL A 41 5.57 3.12 4.28
N GLU A 42 5.30 4.40 4.16
CA GLU A 42 5.44 5.37 5.26
C GLU A 42 4.13 6.10 5.42
N SER A 43 3.90 6.61 6.62
CA SER A 43 2.75 7.44 6.88
C SER A 43 3.18 8.78 7.41
N ARG A 44 2.35 9.78 7.18
CA ARG A 44 2.54 11.08 7.81
C ARG A 44 1.19 11.62 8.21
N ARG A 45 1.20 12.41 9.26
CA ARG A 45 -0.03 13.00 9.75
C ARG A 45 -0.27 14.33 9.07
N ASP A 46 -1.50 14.54 8.65
CA ASP A 46 -1.91 15.80 8.04
C ASP A 46 -3.23 16.20 8.69
N GLY A 47 -3.17 16.95 9.77
CA GLY A 47 -4.33 17.27 10.56
C GLY A 47 -4.89 16.02 11.22
N VAL A 48 -6.15 15.71 10.94
CA VAL A 48 -6.80 14.51 11.48
C VAL A 48 -6.61 13.30 10.58
N ARG A 49 -5.97 13.49 9.44
CA ARG A 49 -5.80 12.41 8.47
C ARG A 49 -4.40 11.84 8.56
N VAL A 50 -4.28 10.57 8.21
CA VAL A 50 -2.98 9.91 8.10
C VAL A 50 -2.83 9.51 6.65
N LEU A 51 -1.80 10.03 6.00
CA LEU A 51 -1.55 9.77 4.59
C LEU A 51 -0.45 8.73 4.46
N TRP A 52 -0.64 7.82 3.55
CA TRP A 52 0.29 6.72 3.29
C TRP A 52 0.92 6.88 1.92
N ARG A 53 2.18 6.51 1.82
CA ARG A 53 2.90 6.57 0.55
C ARG A 53 3.94 5.47 0.51
N VAL A 54 4.44 5.17 -0.70
CA VAL A 54 5.51 4.21 -0.87
C VAL A 54 6.79 4.82 -0.31
N ALA A 55 7.49 4.07 0.53
CA ALA A 55 8.70 4.56 1.19
C ALA A 55 9.86 4.73 0.22
N ASN A 56 9.95 3.85 -0.77
CA ASN A 56 11.05 3.87 -1.73
C ASN A 56 10.45 3.76 -3.12
N PRO A 57 10.71 4.75 -4.00
CA PRO A 57 10.11 4.72 -5.34
C PRO A 57 10.52 3.53 -6.20
N GLU A 58 11.59 2.83 -5.82
CA GLU A 58 12.02 1.66 -6.58
C GLU A 58 11.26 0.39 -6.21
N ILE A 59 10.58 0.41 -5.06
CA ILE A 59 9.85 -0.77 -4.60
C ILE A 59 8.77 -1.21 -5.58
N PRO A 60 7.94 -0.30 -6.13
CA PRO A 60 6.91 -0.73 -7.07
C PRO A 60 7.45 -1.43 -8.31
N ALA A 61 8.57 -0.95 -8.83
CA ALA A 61 9.17 -1.58 -10.01
C ALA A 61 9.66 -2.98 -9.68
N LEU A 62 10.24 -3.15 -8.50
CA LEU A 62 10.71 -4.44 -8.06
C LEU A 62 9.56 -5.42 -7.89
N LEU A 63 8.46 -4.95 -7.31
CA LEU A 63 7.30 -5.78 -7.13
C LEU A 63 6.68 -6.21 -8.46
N ARG A 64 6.69 -5.34 -9.45
CA ARG A 64 6.22 -5.70 -10.77
C ARG A 64 7.04 -6.81 -11.39
N CYS A 65 8.35 -6.76 -11.19
CA CYS A 65 9.22 -7.82 -11.66
C CYS A 65 8.88 -9.14 -11.01
N LEU A 66 8.66 -9.12 -9.72
CA LEU A 66 8.31 -10.33 -8.98
C LEU A 66 6.97 -10.89 -9.43
N GLU A 67 6.01 -10.02 -9.65
CA GLU A 67 4.69 -10.44 -10.12
C GLU A 67 4.77 -11.10 -11.49
N ASN A 68 5.60 -10.55 -12.35
CA ASN A 68 5.78 -11.12 -13.69
C ASN A 68 6.42 -12.49 -13.62
N LEU A 69 7.33 -12.70 -12.68
CA LEU A 69 8.02 -13.97 -12.55
C LEU A 69 7.12 -15.05 -11.98
N THR A 70 6.31 -14.70 -11.01
CA THR A 70 5.54 -15.71 -10.31
C THR A 70 4.17 -15.94 -10.90
N CYS A 71 3.58 -14.93 -11.46
CA CYS A 71 2.20 -15.00 -11.95
C CYS A 71 1.24 -15.44 -10.89
N GLU A 72 1.56 -15.21 -9.65
CA GLU A 72 0.73 -15.68 -8.57
C GLU A 72 -0.30 -14.66 -8.20
N LYS A 73 -1.39 -15.10 -7.61
CA LYS A 73 -2.29 -14.19 -7.02
C LYS A 73 -1.59 -13.54 -5.86
N GLU A 74 -1.90 -12.31 -5.61
CA GLU A 74 -1.27 -11.62 -4.53
C GLU A 74 -1.66 -12.17 -3.21
N ALA A 75 -0.76 -12.05 -2.28
CA ALA A 75 -0.98 -12.50 -0.94
C ALA A 75 -1.77 -11.50 -0.12
N VAL A 76 -1.93 -10.32 -0.58
CA VAL A 76 -2.61 -9.30 0.23
C VAL A 76 -3.76 -8.75 -0.49
#